data_52a37ee28ffaada7eeb6f53195bdf383
#
_entry.id   52a37ee28ffaada7eeb6f53195bdf383
#
_cell.length_a   1.000
_cell.length_b   1.000
_cell.length_c   1.000
_cell.angle_alpha   90.00
_cell.angle_beta   90.00
_cell.angle_gamma   90.00
#
_symmetry.space_group_name_H-M   'P 1'
#
loop_
_entity.id
_entity.type
_entity.pdbx_description
1 polymer ?
#
loop_
_entity_poly.entity_id
_entity_poly.type
_entity_poly.pdbx_seq_one_letter_code
_entity_poly.pdbx_strand_id
1 'polypeptide(L)'
;MLSANVRETRNSASRHQARLVAQAGVRKALVLGGDEPEARGPYGDGASLIRSGALAAAGLREIGLPGYPEGHPRIPLMELERDFAEKLSLAAAQELGTYVVTQFSFAPARVLEYCAALARSAPGVPVYVGLPGPTSPAALLRFAQRCGVSASLRALQAQGLDAVRLVTHTDPADQLAHLARYCAAHAACNVVGVHVFSFGGVTAAAGWMNRYIASQGSA
;
A
#
# COMPACT_ATOMS: atom_id res chain seq x y z
N MET A 1 8.59 -8.77 -0.42
CA MET A 1 7.12 -8.70 -0.62
C MET A 1 6.86 -8.69 -2.11
N LEU A 2 6.04 -9.59 -2.61
CA LEU A 2 5.64 -9.64 -4.02
C LEU A 2 4.30 -8.90 -4.17
N SER A 3 4.16 -8.07 -5.21
CA SER A 3 2.88 -7.44 -5.56
C SER A 3 2.23 -8.27 -6.68
N ALA A 4 1.00 -8.70 -6.48
CA ALA A 4 0.21 -9.43 -7.48
C ALA A 4 -0.91 -8.54 -8.01
N ASN A 5 -0.80 -8.15 -9.28
CA ASN A 5 -1.82 -7.37 -9.97
C ASN A 5 -2.81 -8.34 -10.65
N VAL A 6 -4.01 -8.48 -10.09
CA VAL A 6 -4.95 -9.57 -10.40
C VAL A 6 -5.51 -9.48 -11.81
N ARG A 7 -5.90 -8.29 -12.27
CA ARG A 7 -6.52 -8.11 -13.60
C ARG A 7 -5.54 -8.23 -14.77
N GLU A 8 -4.26 -7.99 -14.54
CA GLU A 8 -3.23 -8.04 -15.58
C GLU A 8 -2.65 -9.45 -15.79
N THR A 9 -3.01 -10.42 -14.94
CA THR A 9 -2.42 -11.75 -14.94
C THR A 9 -3.24 -12.72 -15.78
N ARG A 10 -2.67 -13.25 -16.89
CA ARG A 10 -3.30 -14.30 -17.70
C ARG A 10 -3.29 -15.64 -16.97
N ASN A 11 -4.25 -16.53 -17.26
CA ASN A 11 -4.46 -17.84 -16.62
C ASN A 11 -3.21 -18.73 -16.52
N SER A 12 -2.38 -18.76 -17.57
CA SER A 12 -1.12 -19.51 -17.57
C SER A 12 -0.05 -18.84 -16.73
N ALA A 13 -0.04 -17.52 -16.70
CA ALA A 13 0.91 -16.74 -15.91
C ALA A 13 0.62 -16.85 -14.41
N SER A 14 -0.64 -16.90 -13.97
CA SER A 14 -0.98 -17.00 -12.54
C SER A 14 -0.55 -18.33 -11.91
N ARG A 15 -0.71 -19.45 -12.60
CA ARG A 15 -0.21 -20.77 -12.13
C ARG A 15 1.32 -20.85 -12.14
N HIS A 16 1.96 -20.27 -13.15
CA HIS A 16 3.41 -20.20 -13.23
C HIS A 16 3.97 -19.28 -12.13
N GLN A 17 3.39 -18.12 -11.94
CA GLN A 17 3.76 -17.19 -10.85
C GLN A 17 3.58 -17.83 -9.46
N ALA A 18 2.47 -18.54 -9.22
CA ALA A 18 2.26 -19.26 -7.97
C ALA A 18 3.36 -20.30 -7.70
N ARG A 19 3.80 -21.04 -8.74
CA ARG A 19 4.93 -21.98 -8.63
C ARG A 19 6.25 -21.28 -8.34
N LEU A 20 6.54 -20.16 -9.01
CA LEU A 20 7.74 -19.36 -8.77
C LEU A 20 7.77 -18.78 -7.35
N VAL A 21 6.62 -18.29 -6.88
CA VAL A 21 6.43 -17.80 -5.50
C VAL A 21 6.73 -18.90 -4.48
N ALA A 22 6.18 -20.10 -4.70
CA ALA A 22 6.41 -21.25 -3.83
C ALA A 22 7.89 -21.67 -3.83
N GLN A 23 8.52 -21.76 -5.01
CA GLN A 23 9.94 -22.13 -5.17
C GLN A 23 10.90 -21.08 -4.56
N ALA A 24 10.55 -19.80 -4.67
CA ALA A 24 11.32 -18.70 -4.09
C ALA A 24 11.13 -18.54 -2.56
N GLY A 25 10.29 -19.38 -1.92
CA GLY A 25 10.03 -19.30 -0.49
C GLY A 25 9.30 -18.04 -0.05
N VAL A 26 8.62 -17.33 -0.97
CA VAL A 26 7.83 -16.12 -0.66
C VAL A 26 6.64 -16.50 0.19
N ARG A 27 6.47 -15.83 1.33
CA ARG A 27 5.37 -16.08 2.27
C ARG A 27 4.36 -14.95 2.37
N LYS A 28 4.67 -13.78 1.81
CA LYS A 28 3.84 -12.57 1.87
C LYS A 28 3.63 -12.00 0.47
N ALA A 29 2.40 -11.62 0.12
CA ALA A 29 2.08 -10.94 -1.13
C ALA A 29 1.09 -9.80 -0.90
N LEU A 30 1.25 -8.70 -1.63
CA LEU A 30 0.26 -7.64 -1.70
C LEU A 30 -0.71 -7.94 -2.85
N VAL A 31 -2.00 -8.07 -2.54
CA VAL A 31 -3.07 -8.37 -3.50
C VAL A 31 -3.71 -7.08 -3.99
N LEU A 32 -3.54 -6.78 -5.26
CA LEU A 32 -4.07 -5.57 -5.91
C LEU A 32 -5.07 -5.96 -7.00
N GLY A 33 -6.18 -5.21 -7.13
CA GLY A 33 -7.20 -5.45 -8.16
C GLY A 33 -6.70 -5.24 -9.59
N GLY A 34 -5.84 -4.23 -9.79
CA GLY A 34 -5.35 -3.80 -11.09
C GLY A 34 -6.18 -2.67 -11.72
N ASP A 35 -5.59 -2.00 -12.71
CA ASP A 35 -6.17 -0.83 -13.38
C ASP A 35 -6.90 -1.16 -14.68
N GLU A 36 -6.73 -2.37 -15.23
CA GLU A 36 -7.38 -2.81 -16.46
C GLU A 36 -8.91 -2.83 -16.29
N PRO A 37 -9.68 -2.27 -17.24
CA PRO A 37 -11.15 -2.25 -17.17
C PRO A 37 -11.74 -3.66 -17.20
N GLU A 38 -11.11 -4.57 -17.95
CA GLU A 38 -11.51 -5.97 -18.07
C GLU A 38 -10.41 -6.91 -17.57
N ALA A 39 -10.81 -7.94 -16.83
CA ALA A 39 -9.86 -8.94 -16.37
C ALA A 39 -9.34 -9.80 -17.52
N ARG A 40 -8.02 -9.93 -17.65
CA ARG A 40 -7.37 -10.78 -18.65
C ARG A 40 -7.21 -12.24 -18.20
N GLY A 41 -7.62 -12.54 -16.98
CA GLY A 41 -7.48 -13.84 -16.32
C GLY A 41 -8.75 -14.28 -15.61
N PRO A 42 -8.68 -15.34 -14.80
CA PRO A 42 -9.84 -15.93 -14.15
C PRO A 42 -10.37 -15.11 -12.98
N TYR A 43 -9.62 -14.11 -12.53
CA TYR A 43 -9.96 -13.33 -11.35
C TYR A 43 -10.30 -11.89 -11.75
N GLY A 44 -11.53 -11.47 -11.45
CA GLY A 44 -12.01 -10.11 -11.75
C GLY A 44 -11.49 -9.06 -10.77
N ASP A 45 -11.14 -9.49 -9.55
CA ASP A 45 -10.71 -8.63 -8.46
C ASP A 45 -9.88 -9.39 -7.40
N GLY A 46 -9.41 -8.68 -6.38
CA GLY A 46 -8.64 -9.29 -5.30
C GLY A 46 -9.44 -10.27 -4.46
N ALA A 47 -10.73 -10.04 -4.25
CA ALA A 47 -11.59 -10.94 -3.47
C ALA A 47 -11.76 -12.29 -4.17
N SER A 48 -11.96 -12.30 -5.50
CA SER A 48 -12.07 -13.53 -6.29
C SER A 48 -10.78 -14.35 -6.27
N LEU A 49 -9.60 -13.70 -6.29
CA LEU A 49 -8.32 -14.38 -6.14
C LEU A 49 -8.18 -15.01 -4.74
N ILE A 50 -8.50 -14.28 -3.67
CA ILE A 50 -8.44 -14.81 -2.31
C ILE A 50 -9.41 -15.99 -2.18
N ARG A 51 -10.67 -15.82 -2.60
CA ARG A 51 -11.72 -16.84 -2.55
C ARG A 51 -11.32 -18.16 -3.27
N SER A 52 -10.51 -18.10 -4.32
CA SER A 52 -10.06 -19.26 -5.07
C SER A 52 -9.15 -20.23 -4.30
N GLY A 53 -8.59 -19.81 -3.15
CA GLY A 53 -7.61 -20.59 -2.39
C GLY A 53 -6.22 -20.68 -3.03
N ALA A 54 -6.01 -20.08 -4.19
CA ALA A 54 -4.74 -20.18 -4.92
C ALA A 54 -3.55 -19.63 -4.15
N LEU A 55 -3.77 -18.60 -3.31
CA LEU A 55 -2.71 -17.97 -2.52
C LEU A 55 -2.22 -18.91 -1.41
N ALA A 56 -3.13 -19.52 -0.67
CA ALA A 56 -2.79 -20.51 0.37
C ALA A 56 -2.15 -21.75 -0.26
N ALA A 57 -2.69 -22.25 -1.36
CA ALA A 57 -2.11 -23.38 -2.10
C ALA A 57 -0.70 -23.10 -2.66
N ALA A 58 -0.38 -21.83 -2.96
CA ALA A 58 0.97 -21.41 -3.34
C ALA A 58 1.93 -21.29 -2.14
N GLY A 59 1.48 -21.58 -0.92
CA GLY A 59 2.28 -21.54 0.31
C GLY A 59 2.44 -20.15 0.91
N LEU A 60 1.64 -19.17 0.51
CA LEU A 60 1.59 -17.87 1.20
C LEU A 60 1.02 -18.05 2.62
N ARG A 61 1.49 -17.22 3.53
CA ARG A 61 1.05 -17.18 4.93
C ARG A 61 0.36 -15.86 5.28
N GLU A 62 0.70 -14.81 4.57
CA GLU A 62 0.16 -13.48 4.80
C GLU A 62 -0.14 -12.79 3.48
N ILE A 63 -1.26 -12.05 3.45
CA ILE A 63 -1.63 -11.21 2.33
C ILE A 63 -1.80 -9.76 2.75
N GLY A 64 -1.27 -8.86 1.95
CA GLY A 64 -1.48 -7.43 2.07
C GLY A 64 -2.73 -7.00 1.31
N LEU A 65 -3.51 -6.13 1.92
CA LEU A 65 -4.65 -5.48 1.31
C LEU A 65 -4.34 -3.99 1.10
N PRO A 66 -4.78 -3.38 -0.02
CA PRO A 66 -4.57 -1.96 -0.24
C PRO A 66 -5.46 -1.12 0.68
N GLY A 67 -4.89 -0.07 1.26
CA GLY A 67 -5.62 0.95 2.01
C GLY A 67 -5.63 2.29 1.27
N TYR A 68 -6.70 3.05 1.39
CA TYR A 68 -6.92 4.28 0.62
C TYR A 68 -7.22 5.47 1.55
N PRO A 69 -6.20 6.12 2.13
CA PRO A 69 -6.41 7.25 3.06
C PRO A 69 -7.18 8.43 2.47
N GLU A 70 -7.07 8.65 1.17
CA GLU A 70 -7.79 9.72 0.45
C GLU A 70 -9.01 9.20 -0.33
N GLY A 71 -9.39 7.93 -0.13
CA GLY A 71 -10.37 7.25 -0.95
C GLY A 71 -9.78 6.75 -2.29
N HIS A 72 -10.63 6.20 -3.14
CA HIS A 72 -10.25 5.69 -4.45
C HIS A 72 -10.94 6.51 -5.54
N PRO A 73 -10.27 6.86 -6.67
CA PRO A 73 -10.84 7.77 -7.67
C PRO A 73 -12.08 7.23 -8.38
N ARG A 74 -12.29 5.92 -8.37
CA ARG A 74 -13.36 5.24 -9.13
C ARG A 74 -14.28 4.38 -8.27
N ILE A 75 -13.96 4.15 -6.99
CA ILE A 75 -14.70 3.25 -6.11
C ILE A 75 -15.23 4.05 -4.92
N PRO A 76 -16.55 4.06 -4.67
CA PRO A 76 -17.13 4.73 -3.51
C PRO A 76 -16.62 4.16 -2.18
N LEU A 77 -16.57 4.98 -1.13
CA LEU A 77 -16.04 4.59 0.18
C LEU A 77 -16.77 3.36 0.76
N MET A 78 -18.08 3.34 0.70
CA MET A 78 -18.87 2.20 1.19
C MET A 78 -18.54 0.89 0.49
N GLU A 79 -18.20 0.95 -0.79
CA GLU A 79 -17.80 -0.22 -1.57
C GLU A 79 -16.39 -0.67 -1.18
N LEU A 80 -15.46 0.27 -0.96
CA LEU A 80 -14.12 -0.04 -0.44
C LEU A 80 -14.17 -0.71 0.93
N GLU A 81 -15.03 -0.21 1.83
CA GLU A 81 -15.19 -0.78 3.18
C GLU A 81 -15.79 -2.19 3.13
N ARG A 82 -16.81 -2.40 2.29
CA ARG A 82 -17.42 -3.72 2.08
C ARG A 82 -16.41 -4.72 1.48
N ASP A 83 -15.70 -4.32 0.44
CA ASP A 83 -14.67 -5.13 -0.21
C ASP A 83 -13.53 -5.49 0.76
N PHE A 84 -13.12 -4.54 1.59
CA PHE A 84 -12.11 -4.76 2.62
C PHE A 84 -12.58 -5.79 3.65
N ALA A 85 -13.79 -5.64 4.19
CA ALA A 85 -14.36 -6.58 5.17
C ALA A 85 -14.52 -7.99 4.58
N GLU A 86 -14.96 -8.10 3.31
CA GLU A 86 -15.06 -9.37 2.59
C GLU A 86 -13.67 -10.03 2.47
N LYS A 87 -12.66 -9.30 2.06
CA LYS A 87 -11.29 -9.82 1.92
C LYS A 87 -10.70 -10.30 3.25
N LEU A 88 -10.96 -9.58 4.34
CA LEU A 88 -10.55 -10.02 5.68
C LEU A 88 -11.21 -11.36 6.05
N SER A 89 -12.52 -11.49 5.81
CA SER A 89 -13.26 -12.73 6.07
C SER A 89 -12.75 -13.90 5.24
N LEU A 90 -12.52 -13.67 3.95
CA LEU A 90 -11.99 -14.69 3.03
C LEU A 90 -10.58 -15.14 3.41
N ALA A 91 -9.73 -14.21 3.86
CA ALA A 91 -8.38 -14.51 4.31
C ALA A 91 -8.40 -15.34 5.59
N ALA A 92 -9.21 -14.95 6.55
CA ALA A 92 -9.38 -15.66 7.82
C ALA A 92 -9.87 -17.11 7.61
N ALA A 93 -10.82 -17.31 6.69
CA ALA A 93 -11.32 -18.64 6.33
C ALA A 93 -10.25 -19.57 5.71
N GLN A 94 -9.12 -19.02 5.27
CA GLN A 94 -7.99 -19.76 4.70
C GLN A 94 -6.75 -19.71 5.60
N GLU A 95 -6.90 -19.27 6.84
CA GLU A 95 -5.80 -19.14 7.82
C GLU A 95 -4.65 -18.25 7.31
N LEU A 96 -4.96 -17.29 6.44
CA LEU A 96 -4.00 -16.31 5.96
C LEU A 96 -3.98 -15.10 6.90
N GLY A 97 -2.80 -14.75 7.41
CA GLY A 97 -2.60 -13.47 8.09
C GLY A 97 -2.84 -12.31 7.12
N THR A 98 -3.35 -11.20 7.64
CA THR A 98 -3.62 -10.00 6.84
C THR A 98 -2.83 -8.80 7.36
N TYR A 99 -2.41 -7.93 6.44
CA TYR A 99 -1.86 -6.61 6.74
C TYR A 99 -2.36 -5.60 5.70
N VAL A 100 -2.30 -4.32 6.03
CA VAL A 100 -2.64 -3.25 5.09
C VAL A 100 -1.38 -2.54 4.62
N VAL A 101 -1.34 -2.23 3.32
CA VAL A 101 -0.39 -1.26 2.75
C VAL A 101 -1.21 -0.09 2.24
N THR A 102 -1.01 1.11 2.83
CA THR A 102 -1.77 2.28 2.37
C THR A 102 -1.20 2.82 1.06
N GLN A 103 -2.06 3.43 0.27
CA GLN A 103 -1.62 4.34 -0.78
C GLN A 103 -0.85 5.49 -0.12
N PHE A 104 0.13 6.05 -0.83
CA PHE A 104 0.80 7.26 -0.37
C PHE A 104 -0.17 8.46 -0.40
N SER A 105 0.11 9.48 0.41
CA SER A 105 -0.64 10.72 0.47
C SER A 105 0.28 11.90 0.75
N PHE A 106 -0.08 13.07 0.25
CA PHE A 106 0.58 14.34 0.60
C PHE A 106 -0.07 15.02 1.81
N ALA A 107 -1.13 14.42 2.38
CA ALA A 107 -1.83 14.90 3.56
C ALA A 107 -1.62 13.93 4.74
N PRO A 108 -0.59 14.12 5.58
CA PRO A 108 -0.33 13.25 6.72
C PRO A 108 -1.54 13.07 7.64
N ALA A 109 -2.33 14.12 7.84
CA ALA A 109 -3.55 14.05 8.65
C ALA A 109 -4.54 12.99 8.13
N ARG A 110 -4.73 12.88 6.80
CA ARG A 110 -5.60 11.86 6.20
C ARG A 110 -5.10 10.44 6.46
N VAL A 111 -3.78 10.26 6.40
CA VAL A 111 -3.16 8.97 6.72
C VAL A 111 -3.42 8.60 8.18
N LEU A 112 -3.23 9.53 9.10
CA LEU A 112 -3.45 9.30 10.53
C LEU A 112 -4.93 9.04 10.85
N GLU A 113 -5.85 9.80 10.25
CA GLU A 113 -7.31 9.58 10.36
C GLU A 113 -7.69 8.17 9.87
N TYR A 114 -7.15 7.75 8.73
CA TYR A 114 -7.37 6.40 8.18
C TYR A 114 -6.83 5.32 9.12
N CYS A 115 -5.60 5.45 9.62
CA CYS A 115 -5.01 4.50 10.57
C CYS A 115 -5.83 4.42 11.88
N ALA A 116 -6.30 5.56 12.40
CA ALA A 116 -7.15 5.59 13.58
C ALA A 116 -8.52 4.94 13.35
N ALA A 117 -9.12 5.12 12.18
CA ALA A 117 -10.37 4.46 11.81
C ALA A 117 -10.17 2.95 11.69
N LEU A 118 -9.10 2.52 11.03
CA LEU A 118 -8.78 1.11 10.85
C LEU A 118 -8.44 0.41 12.18
N ALA A 119 -7.74 1.09 13.09
CA ALA A 119 -7.46 0.56 14.42
C ALA A 119 -8.75 0.28 15.23
N ARG A 120 -9.84 1.01 14.97
CA ARG A 120 -11.14 0.77 15.59
C ARG A 120 -11.94 -0.34 14.89
N SER A 121 -11.94 -0.38 13.55
CA SER A 121 -12.73 -1.34 12.77
C SER A 121 -12.06 -2.71 12.60
N ALA A 122 -10.74 -2.76 12.60
CA ALA A 122 -9.93 -3.98 12.45
C ALA A 122 -8.68 -3.91 13.35
N PRO A 123 -8.82 -3.95 14.69
CA PRO A 123 -7.76 -3.66 15.66
C PRO A 123 -6.55 -4.63 15.59
N GLY A 124 -6.74 -5.83 15.05
CA GLY A 124 -5.65 -6.81 14.91
C GLY A 124 -4.90 -6.75 13.59
N VAL A 125 -5.25 -5.85 12.67
CA VAL A 125 -4.65 -5.80 11.35
C VAL A 125 -3.47 -4.82 11.32
N PRO A 126 -2.22 -5.28 11.10
CA PRO A 126 -1.05 -4.43 10.99
C PRO A 126 -1.11 -3.50 9.77
N VAL A 127 -0.64 -2.27 9.92
CA VAL A 127 -0.60 -1.26 8.84
C VAL A 127 0.84 -0.89 8.50
N TYR A 128 1.16 -0.97 7.22
CA TYR A 128 2.34 -0.36 6.63
C TYR A 128 1.92 0.89 5.86
N VAL A 129 2.34 2.05 6.33
CA VAL A 129 2.01 3.31 5.67
C VAL A 129 2.82 3.49 4.40
N GLY A 130 2.15 3.73 3.29
CA GLY A 130 2.76 3.96 2.00
C GLY A 130 3.43 5.34 1.92
N LEU A 131 4.72 5.36 1.60
CA LEU A 131 5.48 6.58 1.37
C LEU A 131 6.03 6.61 -0.06
N PRO A 132 6.02 7.77 -0.73
CA PRO A 132 6.68 7.90 -2.01
C PRO A 132 8.19 7.84 -1.80
N GLY A 133 8.88 6.88 -2.42
CA GLY A 133 10.34 6.85 -2.44
C GLY A 133 10.92 7.96 -3.30
N PRO A 134 12.24 8.18 -3.22
CA PRO A 134 12.93 9.22 -4.00
C PRO A 134 12.61 9.10 -5.49
N THR A 135 12.16 10.19 -6.08
CA THR A 135 11.82 10.26 -7.52
C THR A 135 11.86 11.71 -7.99
N SER A 136 11.75 11.93 -9.31
CA SER A 136 11.65 13.29 -9.83
C SER A 136 10.25 13.88 -9.59
N PRO A 137 10.13 15.21 -9.44
CA PRO A 137 8.86 15.92 -9.31
C PRO A 137 7.82 15.51 -10.35
N ALA A 138 8.24 15.47 -11.61
CA ALA A 138 7.39 15.11 -12.74
C ALA A 138 6.88 13.66 -12.66
N ALA A 139 7.72 12.73 -12.21
CA ALA A 139 7.32 11.34 -12.00
C ALA A 139 6.32 11.23 -10.84
N LEU A 140 6.60 11.88 -9.71
CA LEU A 140 5.70 11.87 -8.55
C LEU A 140 4.32 12.43 -8.89
N LEU A 141 4.26 13.53 -9.66
CA LEU A 141 3.00 14.12 -10.13
C LEU A 141 2.20 13.13 -11.00
N ARG A 142 2.87 12.45 -11.95
CA ARG A 142 2.21 11.42 -12.78
C ARG A 142 1.65 10.28 -11.93
N PHE A 143 2.40 9.80 -10.95
CA PHE A 143 1.91 8.77 -10.04
C PHE A 143 0.76 9.25 -9.17
N ALA A 144 0.82 10.49 -8.65
CA ALA A 144 -0.26 11.08 -7.86
C ALA A 144 -1.58 11.15 -8.65
N GLN A 145 -1.52 11.56 -9.91
CA GLN A 145 -2.69 11.60 -10.80
C GLN A 145 -3.23 10.20 -11.07
N ARG A 146 -2.37 9.24 -11.39
CA ARG A 146 -2.76 7.86 -11.69
C ARG A 146 -3.33 7.14 -10.47
N CYS A 147 -2.78 7.38 -9.30
CA CYS A 147 -3.22 6.77 -8.04
C CYS A 147 -4.41 7.48 -7.38
N GLY A 148 -4.92 8.57 -7.97
CA GLY A 148 -6.05 9.31 -7.41
C GLY A 148 -5.71 10.16 -6.18
N VAL A 149 -4.42 10.38 -5.87
CA VAL A 149 -3.93 11.21 -4.76
C VAL A 149 -3.93 12.71 -5.14
N SER A 150 -4.82 13.09 -6.02
CA SER A 150 -4.88 14.46 -6.57
C SER A 150 -5.57 15.45 -5.64
N ALA A 151 -6.30 14.99 -4.63
CA ALA A 151 -7.01 15.88 -3.71
C ALA A 151 -6.03 16.58 -2.76
N SER A 152 -5.13 15.84 -2.11
CA SER A 152 -4.09 16.41 -1.27
C SER A 152 -3.10 17.24 -2.07
N LEU A 153 -2.77 16.81 -3.29
CA LEU A 153 -1.92 17.58 -4.20
C LEU A 153 -2.53 18.94 -4.53
N ARG A 154 -3.82 19.00 -4.88
CA ARG A 154 -4.54 20.27 -5.14
C ARG A 154 -4.64 21.15 -3.91
N ALA A 155 -4.87 20.57 -2.73
CA ALA A 155 -4.93 21.32 -1.49
C ALA A 155 -3.59 22.00 -1.18
N LEU A 156 -2.47 21.35 -1.44
CA LEU A 156 -1.14 21.90 -1.28
C LEU A 156 -0.82 22.99 -2.32
N GLN A 157 -1.22 22.79 -3.58
CA GLN A 157 -1.09 23.80 -4.64
C GLN A 157 -1.91 25.06 -4.33
N ALA A 158 -3.13 24.91 -3.79
CA ALA A 158 -3.97 26.02 -3.36
C ALA A 158 -3.36 26.83 -2.19
N GLN A 159 -2.43 26.25 -1.42
CA GLN A 159 -1.67 26.93 -0.38
C GLN A 159 -0.40 27.64 -0.90
N GLY A 160 -0.26 27.77 -2.23
CA GLY A 160 0.87 28.46 -2.87
C GLY A 160 2.18 27.65 -2.87
N LEU A 161 2.12 26.35 -2.61
CA LEU A 161 3.28 25.48 -2.74
C LEU A 161 3.45 25.07 -4.20
N ASP A 162 4.53 25.56 -4.83
CA ASP A 162 4.93 25.10 -6.16
C ASP A 162 5.16 23.59 -6.16
N ALA A 163 4.82 22.93 -7.25
CA ALA A 163 5.02 21.48 -7.41
C ALA A 163 6.48 21.05 -7.11
N VAL A 164 7.44 21.93 -7.33
CA VAL A 164 8.85 21.72 -6.99
C VAL A 164 9.08 21.75 -5.47
N ARG A 165 8.44 22.67 -4.74
CA ARG A 165 8.50 22.72 -3.27
C ARG A 165 7.79 21.54 -2.63
N LEU A 166 6.72 21.06 -3.25
CA LEU A 166 6.01 19.85 -2.82
C LEU A 166 6.93 18.61 -2.78
N VAL A 167 7.81 18.48 -3.73
CA VAL A 167 8.73 17.34 -3.84
C VAL A 167 9.97 17.53 -2.97
N THR A 168 10.42 18.75 -2.79
CA THR A 168 11.53 19.05 -1.87
C THR A 168 11.10 19.04 -0.39
N HIS A 169 9.78 19.23 -0.10
CA HIS A 169 9.22 19.14 1.25
C HIS A 169 8.63 17.77 1.58
N THR A 170 8.56 16.84 0.62
CA THR A 170 8.17 15.45 0.86
C THR A 170 9.39 14.55 1.01
N ASP A 171 10.34 14.95 1.85
CA ASP A 171 11.32 13.98 2.31
C ASP A 171 10.54 12.89 3.09
N PRO A 172 10.63 11.63 2.68
CA PRO A 172 10.00 10.54 3.42
C PRO A 172 10.40 10.52 4.90
N ALA A 173 11.55 11.09 5.26
CA ALA A 173 12.02 11.22 6.65
C ALA A 173 11.09 12.07 7.52
N ASP A 174 10.56 13.19 7.01
CA ASP A 174 9.61 14.02 7.74
C ASP A 174 8.29 13.30 8.01
N GLN A 175 7.80 12.56 7.03
CA GLN A 175 6.60 11.74 7.20
C GLN A 175 6.82 10.61 8.20
N LEU A 176 8.00 9.97 8.19
CA LEU A 176 8.38 8.97 9.18
C LEU A 176 8.39 9.54 10.59
N ALA A 177 8.98 10.73 10.79
CA ALA A 177 9.00 11.39 12.10
C ALA A 177 7.58 11.73 12.61
N HIS A 178 6.67 12.13 11.72
CA HIS A 178 5.26 12.35 12.07
C HIS A 178 4.55 11.06 12.48
N LEU A 179 4.74 9.97 11.73
CA LEU A 179 4.20 8.66 12.06
C LEU A 179 4.73 8.13 13.38
N ALA A 180 6.04 8.23 13.63
CA ALA A 180 6.65 7.79 14.87
C ALA A 180 6.06 8.52 16.08
N ARG A 181 5.89 9.85 16.00
CA ARG A 181 5.25 10.65 17.06
C ARG A 181 3.80 10.24 17.29
N TYR A 182 3.06 10.01 16.21
CA TYR A 182 1.68 9.53 16.31
C TYR A 182 1.60 8.18 17.04
N CYS A 183 2.39 7.20 16.62
CA CYS A 183 2.39 5.86 17.23
C CYS A 183 2.82 5.91 18.70
N ALA A 184 3.80 6.75 19.05
CA ALA A 184 4.22 6.94 20.44
C ALA A 184 3.12 7.56 21.34
N ALA A 185 2.26 8.41 20.76
CA ALA A 185 1.17 9.06 21.47
C ALA A 185 -0.13 8.21 21.55
N HIS A 186 -0.26 7.14 20.78
CA HIS A 186 -1.49 6.36 20.66
C HIS A 186 -1.21 4.88 20.90
N ALA A 187 -1.52 4.39 22.10
CA ALA A 187 -1.29 2.98 22.49
C ALA A 187 -2.02 1.96 21.60
N ALA A 188 -3.14 2.35 20.99
CA ALA A 188 -3.90 1.50 20.06
C ALA A 188 -3.43 1.64 18.59
N CYS A 189 -2.24 2.26 18.35
CA CYS A 189 -1.69 2.39 17.01
C CYS A 189 -1.38 1.02 16.41
N ASN A 190 -1.97 0.72 15.25
CA ASN A 190 -1.72 -0.52 14.52
C ASN A 190 -0.70 -0.35 13.36
N VAL A 191 -0.06 0.81 13.27
CA VAL A 191 1.02 1.06 12.31
C VAL A 191 2.29 0.35 12.81
N VAL A 192 2.78 -0.59 12.03
CA VAL A 192 3.95 -1.42 12.36
C VAL A 192 5.17 -1.08 11.49
N GLY A 193 5.01 -0.22 10.49
CA GLY A 193 6.10 0.16 9.62
C GLY A 193 5.64 0.98 8.41
N VAL A 194 6.54 1.13 7.46
CA VAL A 194 6.28 1.85 6.21
C VAL A 194 6.56 0.99 5.00
N HIS A 195 5.85 1.28 3.92
CA HIS A 195 6.10 0.73 2.59
C HIS A 195 6.58 1.85 1.67
N VAL A 196 7.82 1.78 1.20
CA VAL A 196 8.38 2.77 0.30
C VAL A 196 8.11 2.39 -1.15
N PHE A 197 7.28 3.17 -1.84
CA PHE A 197 7.01 2.98 -3.27
C PHE A 197 8.22 3.38 -4.10
N SER A 198 8.77 2.48 -4.89
CA SER A 198 9.98 2.68 -5.68
C SER A 198 9.73 3.45 -6.99
N PHE A 199 9.10 4.63 -6.91
CA PHE A 199 8.75 5.44 -8.08
C PHE A 199 9.95 5.94 -8.90
N GLY A 200 11.10 6.11 -8.26
CA GLY A 200 12.38 6.42 -8.91
C GLY A 200 13.29 5.21 -9.13
N GLY A 201 12.73 3.99 -8.97
CA GLY A 201 13.45 2.73 -9.09
C GLY A 201 13.87 2.12 -7.75
N VAL A 202 14.02 0.80 -7.75
CA VAL A 202 14.32 0.01 -6.54
C VAL A 202 15.65 0.42 -5.92
N THR A 203 16.68 0.66 -6.75
CA THR A 203 18.01 1.07 -6.27
C THR A 203 17.99 2.41 -5.54
N ALA A 204 17.24 3.39 -6.06
CA ALA A 204 17.10 4.70 -5.42
C ALA A 204 16.37 4.58 -4.07
N ALA A 205 15.27 3.82 -4.03
CA ALA A 205 14.51 3.58 -2.80
C ALA A 205 15.35 2.84 -1.74
N ALA A 206 16.03 1.76 -2.13
CA ALA A 206 16.90 0.99 -1.23
C ALA A 206 18.07 1.84 -0.71
N GLY A 207 18.71 2.62 -1.58
CA GLY A 207 19.80 3.51 -1.19
C GLY A 207 19.36 4.58 -0.20
N TRP A 208 18.16 5.16 -0.37
CA TRP A 208 17.59 6.09 0.60
C TRP A 208 17.31 5.40 1.94
N MET A 209 16.64 4.26 1.93
CA MET A 209 16.34 3.50 3.16
C MET A 209 17.60 3.15 3.95
N ASN A 210 18.65 2.68 3.28
CA ASN A 210 19.91 2.33 3.93
C ASN A 210 20.56 3.54 4.59
N ARG A 211 20.59 4.69 3.92
CA ARG A 211 21.12 5.94 4.50
C ARG A 211 20.30 6.40 5.69
N TYR A 212 18.97 6.35 5.60
CA TYR A 212 18.07 6.72 6.69
C TYR A 212 18.31 5.82 7.93
N ILE A 213 18.35 4.50 7.76
CA ILE A 213 18.61 3.54 8.86
C ILE A 213 19.98 3.81 9.49
N ALA A 214 21.02 4.01 8.68
CA ALA A 214 22.35 4.31 9.19
C ALA A 214 22.41 5.61 10.01
N SER A 215 21.65 6.64 9.60
CA SER A 215 21.60 7.91 10.35
C SER A 215 20.88 7.79 11.70
N GLN A 216 19.96 6.84 11.88
CA GLN A 216 19.28 6.61 13.15
C GLN A 216 20.11 5.77 14.14
N GLY A 217 21.03 4.91 13.64
CA GLY A 217 21.90 4.09 14.47
C GLY A 217 23.11 4.83 15.05
N SER A 218 23.31 6.08 14.68
CA SER A 218 24.43 6.95 15.13
C SER A 218 24.01 7.99 16.18
N ALA A 219 22.77 7.94 16.63
CA ALA A 219 22.18 8.78 17.68
C ALA A 219 21.92 7.92 18.93
#